data_2dd4d40d10650a6f2731536f80a439da
#
_entry.id   2dd4d40d10650a6f2731536f80a439da
#
_cell.length_a   1.000
_cell.length_b   1.000
_cell.length_c   1.000
_cell.angle_alpha   90.00
_cell.angle_beta   90.00
_cell.angle_gamma   90.00
#
_symmetry.space_group_name_H-M   'P 1'
#
loop_
_entity.id
_entity.type
_entity.pdbx_description
1 polymer ?
#
loop_
_entity_poly.entity_id
_entity_poly.type
_entity_poly.pdbx_seq_one_letter_code
_entity_poly.pdbx_strand_id
1 'polypeptide(L)'
;YYYSLQKHTVTFQPGEVGGEAQRYELKYGGKIIAPLMAAKGYTFTGWDQQVQSVMGTEDLTYTARWSKNKDTAYRVEYYVQDTDGAYKLQHIYNGMETTKATVSLESLKNLVISENQTADSLYTKENAIVFENMTVNGVATENATVEGNGKTVIKLRYKRLKYKVTFALGYETEAGE
;
A
#
# COMPACT_ATOMS: atom_id res chain seq x y z
N TYR A 1 -49.06 23.39 -32.09
CA TYR A 1 -48.45 23.11 -30.79
C TYR A 1 -47.15 22.38 -31.03
N TYR A 2 -46.04 22.92 -30.45
CA TYR A 2 -44.74 22.26 -30.48
C TYR A 2 -44.55 21.51 -29.19
N TYR A 3 -44.34 20.19 -29.25
CA TYR A 3 -43.94 19.38 -28.08
C TYR A 3 -42.43 19.15 -28.13
N SER A 4 -41.73 19.50 -27.09
CA SER A 4 -40.33 19.09 -26.91
C SER A 4 -40.26 17.82 -26.07
N LEU A 5 -39.48 16.83 -26.49
CA LEU A 5 -39.23 15.65 -25.68
C LEU A 5 -38.45 16.06 -24.42
N GLN A 6 -38.96 15.67 -23.27
CA GLN A 6 -38.30 15.88 -21.99
C GLN A 6 -36.96 15.14 -21.95
N LYS A 7 -35.97 15.75 -21.37
CA LYS A 7 -34.66 15.12 -21.13
C LYS A 7 -34.62 14.52 -19.73
N HIS A 8 -33.93 13.40 -19.62
CA HIS A 8 -33.63 12.71 -18.38
C HIS A 8 -32.14 12.45 -18.27
N THR A 9 -31.63 12.31 -17.05
CA THR A 9 -30.22 12.13 -16.77
C THR A 9 -29.90 10.66 -16.57
N VAL A 10 -28.87 10.15 -17.25
CA VAL A 10 -28.22 8.91 -16.89
C VAL A 10 -26.89 9.23 -16.19
N THR A 11 -26.69 8.65 -15.00
CA THR A 11 -25.51 8.84 -14.17
C THR A 11 -24.76 7.52 -14.02
N PHE A 12 -23.46 7.51 -14.32
CA PHE A 12 -22.56 6.40 -14.10
C PHE A 12 -21.60 6.75 -12.96
N GLN A 13 -21.75 6.06 -11.82
CA GLN A 13 -20.94 6.29 -10.62
C GLN A 13 -19.77 5.31 -10.57
N PRO A 14 -18.55 5.76 -10.19
CA PRO A 14 -17.36 4.89 -10.12
C PRO A 14 -17.39 3.87 -8.97
N GLY A 15 -18.29 4.01 -8.00
CA GLY A 15 -18.40 3.11 -6.85
C GLY A 15 -17.22 3.20 -5.88
N GLU A 16 -16.78 2.05 -5.36
CA GLU A 16 -15.78 1.98 -4.28
C GLU A 16 -14.39 2.52 -4.63
N VAL A 17 -14.05 2.62 -5.91
CA VAL A 17 -12.73 3.15 -6.34
C VAL A 17 -12.66 4.67 -6.27
N GLY A 18 -13.79 5.34 -6.05
CA GLY A 18 -13.89 6.80 -6.00
C GLY A 18 -13.74 7.46 -7.38
N GLY A 19 -13.82 8.77 -7.39
CA GLY A 19 -13.76 9.60 -8.59
C GLY A 19 -15.09 10.27 -8.91
N GLU A 20 -15.13 11.00 -10.02
CA GLU A 20 -16.31 11.75 -10.42
C GLU A 20 -17.30 10.88 -11.21
N ALA A 21 -18.60 11.08 -10.96
CA ALA A 21 -19.66 10.46 -11.72
C ALA A 21 -19.76 11.09 -13.10
N GLN A 22 -19.97 10.26 -14.12
CA GLN A 22 -20.24 10.71 -15.48
C GLN A 22 -21.75 10.85 -15.67
N ARG A 23 -22.22 12.01 -16.16
CA ARG A 23 -23.65 12.31 -16.35
C ARG A 23 -23.91 12.70 -17.79
N TYR A 24 -25.00 12.17 -18.33
CA TYR A 24 -25.44 12.45 -19.69
C TYR A 24 -26.93 12.76 -19.69
N GLU A 25 -27.31 13.86 -20.35
CA GLU A 25 -28.73 14.19 -20.60
C GLU A 25 -29.19 13.62 -21.93
N LEU A 26 -30.19 12.79 -21.92
CA LEU A 26 -30.75 12.12 -23.08
C LEU A 26 -32.27 12.38 -23.17
N LYS A 27 -32.78 12.52 -24.38
CA LYS A 27 -34.23 12.52 -24.64
C LYS A 27 -34.78 11.09 -24.53
N TYR A 28 -36.06 10.97 -24.34
CA TYR A 28 -36.76 9.68 -24.41
C TYR A 28 -36.37 8.91 -25.70
N GLY A 29 -36.08 7.62 -25.58
CA GLY A 29 -35.60 6.77 -26.68
C GLY A 29 -34.13 7.01 -27.06
N GLY A 30 -33.42 7.97 -26.46
CA GLY A 30 -32.00 8.21 -26.73
C GLY A 30 -31.16 7.02 -26.32
N LYS A 31 -30.18 6.64 -27.13
CA LYS A 31 -29.29 5.50 -26.86
C LYS A 31 -28.40 5.76 -25.64
N ILE A 32 -28.37 4.83 -24.69
CA ILE A 32 -27.47 4.84 -23.55
C ILE A 32 -26.20 4.07 -23.94
N ILE A 33 -25.04 4.70 -23.76
CA ILE A 33 -23.72 4.09 -23.99
C ILE A 33 -22.98 4.15 -22.65
N ALA A 34 -22.77 2.99 -22.03
CA ALA A 34 -22.00 2.91 -20.80
C ALA A 34 -20.51 3.24 -21.06
N PRO A 35 -19.88 4.04 -20.20
CA PRO A 35 -18.46 4.37 -20.34
C PRO A 35 -17.59 3.16 -20.02
N LEU A 36 -16.37 3.14 -20.58
CA LEU A 36 -15.32 2.23 -20.16
C LEU A 36 -14.82 2.67 -18.79
N MET A 37 -14.77 1.72 -17.85
CA MET A 37 -14.29 1.96 -16.48
C MET A 37 -12.93 1.31 -16.27
N ALA A 38 -12.00 2.05 -15.67
CA ALA A 38 -10.68 1.55 -15.28
C ALA A 38 -10.21 2.18 -13.98
N ALA A 39 -9.62 1.38 -13.09
CA ALA A 39 -9.00 1.85 -11.86
C ALA A 39 -7.77 0.99 -11.54
N LYS A 40 -6.70 1.63 -11.05
CA LYS A 40 -5.44 0.94 -10.73
C LYS A 40 -5.65 -0.02 -9.54
N GLY A 41 -5.25 -1.28 -9.73
CA GLY A 41 -5.41 -2.32 -8.73
C GLY A 41 -6.81 -2.92 -8.66
N TYR A 42 -7.71 -2.57 -9.59
CA TYR A 42 -9.06 -3.10 -9.64
C TYR A 42 -9.42 -3.54 -11.05
N THR A 43 -10.23 -4.58 -11.11
CA THR A 43 -10.85 -5.07 -12.36
C THR A 43 -12.33 -4.71 -12.34
N PHE A 44 -12.80 -4.00 -13.36
CA PHE A 44 -14.21 -3.70 -13.51
C PHE A 44 -14.99 -5.00 -13.79
N THR A 45 -16.01 -5.28 -12.97
CA THR A 45 -16.82 -6.51 -13.08
C THR A 45 -18.22 -6.29 -13.62
N GLY A 46 -18.59 -5.03 -13.86
CA GLY A 46 -19.89 -4.65 -14.40
C GLY A 46 -20.55 -3.52 -13.61
N TRP A 47 -21.80 -3.29 -13.91
CA TRP A 47 -22.66 -2.34 -13.19
C TRP A 47 -23.50 -3.05 -12.15
N ASP A 48 -24.02 -2.33 -11.17
CA ASP A 48 -24.87 -2.86 -10.10
C ASP A 48 -26.19 -3.44 -10.60
N GLN A 49 -26.62 -2.99 -11.79
CA GLN A 49 -27.79 -3.49 -12.51
C GLN A 49 -27.52 -3.48 -14.02
N GLN A 50 -28.40 -4.14 -14.79
CA GLN A 50 -28.28 -4.17 -16.24
C GLN A 50 -28.51 -2.77 -16.81
N VAL A 51 -27.54 -2.27 -17.61
CA VAL A 51 -27.66 -0.99 -18.28
C VAL A 51 -28.71 -1.07 -19.38
N GLN A 52 -29.71 -0.20 -19.32
CA GLN A 52 -30.73 -0.09 -20.36
C GLN A 52 -30.11 0.41 -21.68
N SER A 53 -30.63 -0.06 -22.78
CA SER A 53 -30.15 0.34 -24.13
C SER A 53 -30.61 1.73 -24.54
N VAL A 54 -31.73 2.18 -24.03
CA VAL A 54 -32.37 3.48 -24.37
C VAL A 54 -32.92 4.18 -23.14
N MET A 55 -32.96 5.50 -23.18
CA MET A 55 -33.51 6.35 -22.13
C MET A 55 -35.02 6.25 -22.05
N GLY A 56 -35.53 6.00 -20.87
CA GLY A 56 -36.95 6.01 -20.52
C GLY A 56 -37.46 7.39 -20.11
N THR A 57 -38.47 7.39 -19.22
CA THR A 57 -39.14 8.58 -18.68
C THR A 57 -38.63 9.00 -17.29
N GLU A 58 -37.58 8.35 -16.79
CA GLU A 58 -37.02 8.59 -15.46
C GLU A 58 -35.49 8.68 -15.52
N ASP A 59 -34.92 9.38 -14.56
CA ASP A 59 -33.47 9.43 -14.39
C ASP A 59 -32.93 8.07 -13.96
N LEU A 60 -31.75 7.71 -14.50
CA LEU A 60 -31.11 6.42 -14.25
C LEU A 60 -29.76 6.61 -13.58
N THR A 61 -29.43 5.72 -12.65
CA THR A 61 -28.11 5.70 -12.01
C THR A 61 -27.57 4.27 -12.03
N TYR A 62 -26.34 4.13 -12.48
CA TYR A 62 -25.59 2.87 -12.49
C TYR A 62 -24.31 3.04 -11.67
N THR A 63 -24.02 2.11 -10.78
CA THR A 63 -22.82 2.12 -9.96
C THR A 63 -21.86 1.00 -10.39
N ALA A 64 -20.63 1.34 -10.68
CA ALA A 64 -19.62 0.38 -11.07
C ALA A 64 -19.29 -0.59 -9.93
N ARG A 65 -19.15 -1.87 -10.26
CA ARG A 65 -18.69 -2.94 -9.38
C ARG A 65 -17.27 -3.34 -9.76
N TRP A 66 -16.46 -3.63 -8.75
CA TRP A 66 -15.05 -3.92 -8.92
C TRP A 66 -14.64 -5.17 -8.15
N SER A 67 -13.61 -5.84 -8.64
CA SER A 67 -12.84 -6.80 -7.85
C SER A 67 -11.43 -6.27 -7.64
N LYS A 68 -10.89 -6.46 -6.43
CA LYS A 68 -9.50 -6.11 -6.11
C LYS A 68 -8.56 -7.07 -6.82
N ASN A 69 -7.53 -6.55 -7.49
CA ASN A 69 -6.49 -7.37 -8.08
C ASN A 69 -5.66 -8.05 -6.98
N LYS A 70 -5.28 -9.31 -7.20
CA LYS A 70 -4.53 -10.13 -6.23
C LYS A 70 -3.01 -10.10 -6.46
N ASP A 71 -2.57 -9.38 -7.46
CA ASP A 71 -1.20 -9.31 -7.96
C ASP A 71 -0.65 -7.87 -7.92
N THR A 72 -1.12 -7.06 -6.98
CA THR A 72 -0.65 -5.69 -6.83
C THR A 72 0.72 -5.68 -6.17
N ALA A 73 1.70 -5.14 -6.88
CA ALA A 73 3.09 -5.10 -6.44
C ALA A 73 3.28 -4.16 -5.24
N TYR A 74 4.19 -4.54 -4.36
CA TYR A 74 4.76 -3.68 -3.33
C TYR A 74 6.24 -4.00 -3.14
N ARG A 75 6.99 -3.08 -2.53
CA ARG A 75 8.43 -3.20 -2.29
C ARG A 75 8.74 -3.00 -0.83
N VAL A 76 9.63 -3.82 -0.30
CA VAL A 76 10.17 -3.70 1.05
C VAL A 76 11.68 -3.46 0.96
N GLU A 77 12.16 -2.45 1.66
CA GLU A 77 13.56 -2.07 1.74
C GLU A 77 14.05 -2.23 3.18
N TYR A 78 15.08 -3.03 3.37
CA TYR A 78 15.71 -3.28 4.66
C TYR A 78 16.99 -2.46 4.78
N TYR A 79 17.02 -1.56 5.75
CA TYR A 79 18.15 -0.68 6.03
C TYR A 79 18.80 -1.06 7.36
N VAL A 80 20.10 -1.16 7.38
CA VAL A 80 20.90 -1.39 8.59
C VAL A 80 21.85 -0.22 8.80
N GLN A 81 21.92 0.27 10.03
CA GLN A 81 22.82 1.34 10.41
C GLN A 81 24.26 0.84 10.44
N ASP A 82 25.16 1.51 9.74
CA ASP A 82 26.61 1.25 9.75
C ASP A 82 27.30 1.89 10.95
N THR A 83 28.58 1.64 11.11
CA THR A 83 29.43 2.17 12.19
C THR A 83 29.56 3.69 12.18
N ASP A 84 29.44 4.32 11.02
CA ASP A 84 29.43 5.78 10.84
C ASP A 84 28.08 6.43 11.20
N GLY A 85 27.05 5.61 11.51
CA GLY A 85 25.70 6.05 11.84
C GLY A 85 24.76 6.17 10.64
N ALA A 86 25.26 6.01 9.43
CA ALA A 86 24.44 6.05 8.20
C ALA A 86 23.64 4.75 8.01
N TYR A 87 22.42 4.88 7.48
CA TYR A 87 21.61 3.71 7.10
C TYR A 87 21.95 3.27 5.69
N LYS A 88 22.37 2.02 5.53
CA LYS A 88 22.67 1.41 4.24
C LYS A 88 21.61 0.39 3.88
N LEU A 89 21.11 0.44 2.65
CA LEU A 89 20.21 -0.53 2.09
C LEU A 89 20.92 -1.88 1.97
N GLN A 90 20.39 -2.91 2.65
CA GLN A 90 20.98 -4.25 2.65
C GLN A 90 20.20 -5.21 1.76
N HIS A 91 18.88 -5.11 1.74
CA HIS A 91 18.04 -6.02 0.99
C HIS A 91 16.80 -5.34 0.44
N ILE A 92 16.33 -5.82 -0.71
CA ILE A 92 15.06 -5.42 -1.33
C ILE A 92 14.24 -6.69 -1.56
N TYR A 93 13.03 -6.67 -1.04
CA TYR A 93 12.03 -7.67 -1.35
C TYR A 93 10.91 -7.05 -2.21
N ASN A 94 10.57 -7.70 -3.34
CA ASN A 94 9.45 -7.32 -4.18
C ASN A 94 8.36 -8.37 -4.00
N GLY A 95 7.25 -7.96 -3.42
CA GLY A 95 6.09 -8.81 -3.16
C GLY A 95 4.89 -8.43 -4.03
N MET A 96 3.91 -9.32 -4.04
CA MET A 96 2.59 -9.09 -4.61
C MET A 96 1.55 -9.45 -3.58
N GLU A 97 0.48 -8.66 -3.51
CA GLU A 97 -0.61 -8.88 -2.58
C GLU A 97 -1.92 -8.30 -3.16
N THR A 98 -3.04 -8.65 -2.57
CA THR A 98 -4.33 -8.09 -2.94
C THR A 98 -4.35 -6.58 -2.71
N THR A 99 -4.88 -5.83 -3.67
CA THR A 99 -5.09 -4.36 -3.54
C THR A 99 -5.83 -4.05 -2.23
N LYS A 100 -5.30 -3.08 -1.48
CA LYS A 100 -5.77 -2.70 -0.14
C LYS A 100 -5.61 -3.75 0.95
N ALA A 101 -4.86 -4.83 0.69
CA ALA A 101 -4.43 -5.73 1.75
C ALA A 101 -3.45 -5.03 2.69
N THR A 102 -3.42 -5.51 3.92
CA THR A 102 -2.51 -5.04 4.96
C THR A 102 -1.29 -5.95 5.03
N VAL A 103 -0.10 -5.37 4.93
CA VAL A 103 1.18 -6.03 5.21
C VAL A 103 1.66 -5.57 6.59
N SER A 104 1.75 -6.49 7.54
CA SER A 104 2.13 -6.18 8.93
C SER A 104 3.64 -6.18 9.13
N LEU A 105 4.13 -5.40 10.09
CA LEU A 105 5.52 -5.45 10.55
C LEU A 105 5.95 -6.86 10.93
N GLU A 106 5.11 -7.59 11.66
CA GLU A 106 5.36 -8.97 12.09
C GLU A 106 5.67 -9.89 10.90
N SER A 107 4.83 -9.84 9.83
CA SER A 107 5.04 -10.64 8.64
C SER A 107 6.35 -10.30 7.93
N LEU A 108 6.75 -9.02 7.92
CA LEU A 108 7.99 -8.57 7.27
C LEU A 108 9.25 -8.91 8.05
N LYS A 109 9.20 -8.88 9.38
CA LYS A 109 10.30 -9.33 10.23
C LYS A 109 10.56 -10.83 10.08
N ASN A 110 9.49 -11.60 9.93
CA ASN A 110 9.52 -13.06 9.77
C ASN A 110 9.70 -13.52 8.32
N LEU A 111 9.79 -12.59 7.36
CA LEU A 111 10.03 -12.91 5.96
C LEU A 111 11.43 -13.52 5.79
N VAL A 112 11.51 -14.70 5.17
CA VAL A 112 12.78 -15.34 4.83
C VAL A 112 13.40 -14.59 3.65
N ILE A 113 14.55 -13.95 3.87
CA ILE A 113 15.22 -13.11 2.87
C ILE A 113 16.60 -13.65 2.44
N SER A 114 17.18 -14.60 3.17
CA SER A 114 18.46 -15.22 2.85
C SER A 114 18.59 -16.60 3.52
N GLU A 115 19.07 -17.61 2.81
CA GLU A 115 19.49 -18.94 3.28
C GLU A 115 18.71 -19.47 4.52
N ASN A 116 17.39 -19.46 4.46
CA ASN A 116 16.49 -19.83 5.57
C ASN A 116 16.55 -18.89 6.80
N GLN A 117 17.10 -17.68 6.66
CA GLN A 117 17.08 -16.68 7.72
C GLN A 117 15.97 -15.65 7.49
N THR A 118 15.22 -15.36 8.52
CA THR A 118 14.25 -14.26 8.50
C THR A 118 14.98 -12.91 8.54
N ALA A 119 14.31 -11.86 8.11
CA ALA A 119 14.88 -10.51 8.16
C ALA A 119 15.33 -10.13 9.58
N ASP A 120 14.50 -10.41 10.57
CA ASP A 120 14.82 -10.10 11.98
C ASP A 120 16.02 -10.92 12.48
N SER A 121 16.05 -12.25 12.25
CA SER A 121 17.15 -13.10 12.69
C SER A 121 18.47 -12.77 12.00
N LEU A 122 18.44 -12.38 10.72
CA LEU A 122 19.63 -12.03 9.97
C LEU A 122 20.29 -10.75 10.51
N TYR A 123 19.47 -9.71 10.75
CA TYR A 123 20.02 -8.41 11.14
C TYR A 123 20.27 -8.25 12.63
N THR A 124 19.59 -9.02 13.50
CA THR A 124 19.79 -8.92 14.96
C THR A 124 20.70 -10.00 15.54
N LYS A 125 21.29 -10.88 14.69
CA LYS A 125 22.09 -12.04 15.07
C LYS A 125 23.22 -11.76 16.07
N GLU A 126 23.86 -10.62 15.95
CA GLU A 126 25.03 -10.26 16.79
C GLU A 126 24.68 -9.47 18.04
N ASN A 127 23.39 -9.33 18.40
CA ASN A 127 22.92 -8.53 19.54
C ASN A 127 23.39 -7.06 19.55
N ALA A 128 24.10 -6.63 18.52
CA ALA A 128 24.60 -5.27 18.34
C ALA A 128 23.67 -4.40 17.47
N ILE A 129 22.67 -5.02 16.86
CA ILE A 129 21.69 -4.39 15.97
C ILE A 129 20.30 -4.76 16.45
N VAL A 130 19.41 -3.77 16.51
CA VAL A 130 18.02 -3.96 16.93
C VAL A 130 17.08 -3.31 15.91
N PHE A 131 15.88 -3.85 15.77
CA PHE A 131 14.84 -3.20 14.99
C PHE A 131 14.54 -1.80 15.57
N GLU A 132 14.40 -0.82 14.71
CA GLU A 132 14.11 0.55 15.11
C GLU A 132 12.70 0.98 14.74
N ASN A 133 12.37 0.94 13.46
CA ASN A 133 11.04 1.31 12.96
C ASN A 133 10.74 0.74 11.57
N MET A 134 9.45 0.73 11.26
CA MET A 134 8.93 0.56 9.91
C MET A 134 8.27 1.86 9.48
N THR A 135 8.48 2.27 8.24
CA THR A 135 7.83 3.46 7.67
C THR A 135 7.24 3.19 6.29
N VAL A 136 6.12 3.86 6.00
CA VAL A 136 5.52 3.95 4.66
C VAL A 136 5.40 5.44 4.33
N ASN A 137 5.95 5.87 3.20
CA ASN A 137 6.00 7.29 2.81
C ASN A 137 6.59 8.21 3.91
N GLY A 138 7.56 7.70 4.70
CA GLY A 138 8.19 8.44 5.78
C GLY A 138 7.41 8.50 7.10
N VAL A 139 6.21 7.93 7.16
CA VAL A 139 5.39 7.86 8.39
C VAL A 139 5.60 6.52 9.07
N ALA A 140 5.92 6.54 10.37
CA ALA A 140 6.08 5.32 11.17
C ALA A 140 4.74 4.60 11.34
N THR A 141 4.75 3.28 11.13
CA THR A 141 3.56 2.43 11.23
C THR A 141 3.97 0.98 11.47
N GLU A 142 3.06 0.17 11.98
CA GLU A 142 3.22 -1.29 12.08
C GLU A 142 2.45 -2.05 10.99
N ASN A 143 1.66 -1.32 10.20
CA ASN A 143 0.84 -1.88 9.13
C ASN A 143 0.92 -1.00 7.88
N ALA A 144 1.19 -1.61 6.75
CA ALA A 144 1.21 -0.96 5.44
C ALA A 144 0.03 -1.42 4.60
N THR A 145 -0.64 -0.49 3.93
CA THR A 145 -1.68 -0.83 2.95
C THR A 145 -1.07 -0.89 1.55
N VAL A 146 -1.32 -1.98 0.83
CA VAL A 146 -0.89 -2.13 -0.57
C VAL A 146 -1.79 -1.31 -1.47
N GLU A 147 -1.26 -0.20 -1.98
CA GLU A 147 -2.00 0.71 -2.85
C GLU A 147 -2.11 0.15 -4.28
N GLY A 148 -3.29 0.28 -4.88
CA GLY A 148 -3.62 -0.27 -6.20
C GLY A 148 -2.74 0.24 -7.35
N ASN A 149 -1.96 1.30 -7.14
CA ASN A 149 -1.02 1.82 -8.13
C ASN A 149 0.30 0.99 -8.23
N GLY A 150 0.50 -0.02 -7.36
CA GLY A 150 1.69 -0.86 -7.34
C GLY A 150 2.98 -0.15 -6.89
N LYS A 151 2.87 1.00 -6.22
CA LYS A 151 4.02 1.83 -5.82
C LYS A 151 4.22 1.90 -4.31
N THR A 152 3.62 1.00 -3.55
CA THR A 152 3.81 0.95 -2.10
C THR A 152 5.25 0.56 -1.79
N VAL A 153 5.97 1.42 -1.05
CA VAL A 153 7.33 1.17 -0.56
C VAL A 153 7.33 1.20 0.96
N ILE A 154 7.73 0.09 1.55
CA ILE A 154 7.83 -0.11 2.99
C ILE A 154 9.32 -0.12 3.34
N LYS A 155 9.74 0.63 4.35
CA LYS A 155 11.13 0.67 4.80
C LYS A 155 11.22 0.18 6.23
N LEU A 156 12.04 -0.83 6.47
CA LEU A 156 12.42 -1.30 7.80
C LEU A 156 13.83 -0.82 8.11
N ARG A 157 14.02 -0.28 9.31
CA ARG A 157 15.31 0.18 9.78
C ARG A 157 15.73 -0.60 11.00
N TYR A 158 17.00 -0.99 11.00
CA TYR A 158 17.69 -1.67 12.08
C TYR A 158 18.87 -0.81 12.51
N LYS A 159 18.94 -0.41 13.79
CA LYS A 159 19.97 0.47 14.34
C LYS A 159 21.02 -0.30 15.14
N ARG A 160 22.24 0.22 15.18
CA ARG A 160 23.29 -0.27 16.06
C ARG A 160 23.08 0.20 17.49
N LEU A 161 23.29 -0.69 18.44
CA LEU A 161 23.39 -0.34 19.85
C LEU A 161 24.71 0.39 20.09
N LYS A 162 24.66 1.42 20.93
CA LYS A 162 25.85 2.14 21.38
C LYS A 162 26.18 1.69 22.80
N TYR A 163 27.42 1.27 22.99
CA TYR A 163 27.93 0.88 24.30
C TYR A 163 28.91 1.92 24.79
N LYS A 164 28.80 2.30 26.08
CA LYS A 164 29.80 3.14 26.75
C LYS A 164 30.88 2.24 27.32
N VAL A 165 32.11 2.41 26.88
CA VAL A 165 33.27 1.75 27.47
C VAL A 165 33.90 2.73 28.45
N THR A 166 34.05 2.31 29.72
CA THR A 166 34.73 3.09 30.74
C THR A 166 36.02 2.36 31.12
N PHE A 167 37.14 3.04 30.93
CA PHE A 167 38.42 2.53 31.34
C PHE A 167 38.68 3.02 32.78
N ALA A 168 38.89 2.09 33.73
CA ALA A 168 39.35 2.41 35.07
C ALA A 168 40.88 2.21 35.13
N LEU A 169 41.59 3.22 35.59
CA LEU A 169 43.02 3.06 35.92
C LEU A 169 43.09 2.26 37.22
N GLY A 170 43.54 1.02 37.10
CA GLY A 170 43.88 0.22 38.29
C GLY A 170 45.16 0.76 38.87
N TYR A 171 45.10 1.43 40.03
CA TYR A 171 46.27 1.65 40.84
C TYR A 171 46.43 0.40 41.71
N GLU A 172 47.45 -0.41 41.46
CA GLU A 172 47.98 -1.30 42.48
C GLU A 172 48.66 -0.41 43.53
N THR A 173 48.01 -0.21 44.64
CA THR A 173 48.71 0.28 45.81
C THR A 173 49.56 -0.88 46.29
N GLU A 174 50.87 -0.86 46.00
CA GLU A 174 51.82 -1.68 46.76
C GLU A 174 51.63 -1.31 48.22
N ALA A 175 51.17 -2.29 48.99
CA ALA A 175 51.22 -2.19 50.45
C ALA A 175 52.69 -2.23 50.84
N GLY A 176 53.24 -1.05 51.09
CA GLY A 176 54.56 -0.95 51.72
C GLY A 176 54.53 -1.59 53.06
N GLU A 177 55.50 -2.44 53.31
CA GLU A 177 55.86 -3.02 54.56
C GLU A 177 56.07 -1.96 55.64
#